data_fc4e8ea04259fcb94403d4b63dae6c12
#
_entry.id   fc4e8ea04259fcb94403d4b63dae6c12
#
_cell.length_a   1.000
_cell.length_b   1.000
_cell.length_c   1.000
_cell.angle_alpha   90.00
_cell.angle_beta   90.00
_cell.angle_gamma   90.00
#
_symmetry.space_group_name_H-M   'P 1'
#
loop_
_entity.id
_entity.type
_entity.pdbx_description
1 polymer ?
#
loop_
_entity_poly.entity_id
_entity_poly.type
_entity_poly.pdbx_seq_one_letter_code
_entity_poly.pdbx_strand_id
1 'polypeptide(L)'
;VEPAHPVAGSAAQDDGLIKAVLDAAQRGSSPWVQLDFEARRSQRAFWRAAVHNIKAALPSGVRLSVTALASWCYEDRWIGDAPVDEIVPMYFRLKQARGDYIVRSAKGVIEPRCASAYGVADDEPDWSVALPGRRYVFLGQRGRPVADPQRSSLP
;
A
#
# COMPACT_ATOMS: atom_id res chain seq x y z
N VAL A 1 16.55 7.92 20.27
CA VAL A 1 16.97 8.84 19.20
C VAL A 1 17.61 7.97 18.13
N GLU A 2 16.83 7.49 17.17
CA GLU A 2 17.40 6.84 15.96
C GLU A 2 17.87 7.94 15.01
N PRO A 3 19.09 7.86 14.47
CA PRO A 3 19.54 8.79 13.47
C PRO A 3 18.69 8.60 12.21
N ALA A 4 17.97 9.65 11.84
CA ALA A 4 17.29 9.73 10.56
C ALA A 4 18.32 9.67 9.43
N HIS A 5 18.58 8.49 8.91
CA HIS A 5 19.25 8.39 7.63
C HIS A 5 18.22 8.77 6.56
N PRO A 6 18.46 9.84 5.79
CA PRO A 6 17.68 10.07 4.59
C PRO A 6 17.99 8.89 3.66
N VAL A 7 17.03 8.00 3.47
CA VAL A 7 17.09 7.05 2.37
C VAL A 7 16.84 7.87 1.10
N ALA A 8 17.88 8.51 0.62
CA ALA A 8 17.96 8.85 -0.77
C ALA A 8 17.95 7.50 -1.49
N GLY A 9 16.87 7.19 -2.19
CA GLY A 9 16.80 5.99 -3.02
C GLY A 9 18.00 6.04 -3.96
N SER A 10 18.93 5.12 -3.80
CA SER A 10 19.97 4.95 -4.80
C SER A 10 19.33 4.37 -6.05
N ALA A 11 19.83 4.66 -7.24
CA ALA A 11 19.36 4.07 -8.50
C ALA A 11 19.27 2.53 -8.39
N ALA A 12 20.15 1.90 -7.62
CA ALA A 12 20.13 0.46 -7.36
C ALA A 12 18.92 0.00 -6.53
N GLN A 13 18.37 0.84 -5.64
CA GLN A 13 17.14 0.54 -4.87
C GLN A 13 15.90 0.68 -5.76
N ASP A 14 15.89 1.66 -6.66
CA ASP A 14 14.85 1.83 -7.67
C ASP A 14 14.79 0.60 -8.60
N ASP A 15 15.93 0.17 -9.14
CA ASP A 15 16.02 -0.98 -10.03
C ASP A 15 15.55 -2.27 -9.33
N GLY A 16 15.91 -2.46 -8.05
CA GLY A 16 15.50 -3.60 -7.26
C GLY A 16 13.99 -3.65 -7.02
N LEU A 17 13.39 -2.51 -6.71
CA LEU A 17 11.93 -2.41 -6.50
C LEU A 17 11.17 -2.64 -7.81
N ILE A 18 11.59 -2.00 -8.89
CA ILE A 18 11.00 -2.16 -10.22
C ILE A 18 11.05 -3.62 -10.64
N LYS A 19 12.24 -4.25 -10.53
CA LYS A 19 12.41 -5.67 -10.86
C LYS A 19 11.48 -6.56 -10.05
N ALA A 20 11.37 -6.37 -8.74
CA ALA A 20 10.50 -7.16 -7.88
C ALA A 20 9.03 -7.07 -8.29
N VAL A 21 8.55 -5.89 -8.64
CA VAL A 21 7.17 -5.66 -9.09
C VAL A 21 6.93 -6.30 -10.46
N LEU A 22 7.87 -6.16 -11.40
CA LEU A 22 7.77 -6.78 -12.73
C LEU A 22 7.80 -8.30 -12.65
N ASP A 23 8.69 -8.86 -11.83
CA ASP A 23 8.74 -10.31 -11.57
C ASP A 23 7.43 -10.82 -10.95
N ALA A 24 6.81 -10.06 -10.05
CA ALA A 24 5.51 -10.40 -9.49
C ALA A 24 4.39 -10.36 -10.54
N ALA A 25 4.38 -9.33 -11.39
CA ALA A 25 3.42 -9.20 -12.49
C ALA A 25 3.54 -10.35 -13.50
N GLN A 26 4.75 -10.80 -13.80
CA GLN A 26 4.99 -11.92 -14.73
C GLN A 26 4.63 -13.30 -14.15
N ARG A 27 4.87 -13.49 -12.84
CA ARG A 27 4.54 -14.77 -12.16
C ARG A 27 3.07 -14.90 -11.82
N GLY A 28 2.36 -13.80 -11.70
CA GLY A 28 0.94 -13.77 -11.36
C GLY A 28 0.06 -14.02 -12.57
N SER A 29 -1.05 -14.72 -12.37
CA SER A 29 -2.14 -14.83 -13.37
C SER A 29 -3.11 -13.65 -13.30
N SER A 30 -2.94 -12.75 -12.34
CA SER A 30 -3.78 -11.57 -12.14
C SER A 30 -3.39 -10.46 -13.11
N PRO A 31 -4.36 -9.76 -13.72
CA PRO A 31 -4.09 -8.54 -14.48
C PRO A 31 -3.75 -7.33 -13.58
N TRP A 32 -3.56 -7.57 -12.29
CA TRP A 32 -3.22 -6.55 -11.29
C TRP A 32 -1.95 -6.91 -10.55
N VAL A 33 -1.11 -5.90 -10.34
CA VAL A 33 -0.02 -5.93 -9.36
C VAL A 33 -0.24 -4.81 -8.36
N GLN A 34 0.02 -5.07 -7.08
CA GLN A 34 -0.12 -4.08 -6.03
C GLN A 34 1.24 -3.77 -5.41
N LEU A 35 1.56 -2.48 -5.33
CA LEU A 35 2.71 -1.96 -4.60
C LEU A 35 2.25 -1.53 -3.20
N ASP A 36 2.77 -2.20 -2.19
CA ASP A 36 2.57 -1.87 -0.78
C ASP A 36 3.81 -1.14 -0.25
N PHE A 37 3.79 0.18 -0.33
CA PHE A 37 4.90 1.03 0.09
C PHE A 37 4.41 2.32 0.76
N GLU A 38 4.48 2.34 2.08
CA GLU A 38 4.13 3.51 2.90
C GLU A 38 5.24 4.56 2.90
N ALA A 39 5.22 5.46 1.94
CA ALA A 39 6.22 6.51 1.82
C ALA A 39 6.10 7.57 2.93
N ARG A 40 7.19 7.85 3.64
CA ARG A 40 7.31 9.02 4.51
C ARG A 40 7.35 10.31 3.67
N ARG A 41 7.10 11.46 4.28
CA ARG A 41 7.16 12.76 3.58
C ARG A 41 8.45 12.96 2.79
N SER A 42 9.59 12.62 3.39
CA SER A 42 10.91 12.70 2.75
C SER A 42 11.11 11.72 1.60
N GLN A 43 10.27 10.71 1.48
CA GLN A 43 10.34 9.66 0.46
C GLN A 43 9.35 9.87 -0.69
N ARG A 44 8.52 10.91 -0.66
CA ARG A 44 7.47 11.14 -1.69
C ARG A 44 8.02 11.32 -3.08
N ALA A 45 9.14 12.03 -3.23
CA ALA A 45 9.78 12.20 -4.54
C ALA A 45 10.29 10.86 -5.09
N PHE A 46 10.93 10.05 -4.24
CA PHE A 46 11.35 8.69 -4.57
C PHE A 46 10.15 7.81 -4.95
N TRP A 47 9.10 7.81 -4.14
CA TRP A 47 7.88 7.04 -4.39
C TRP A 47 7.26 7.39 -5.75
N ARG A 48 7.15 8.69 -6.07
CA ARG A 48 6.61 9.15 -7.36
C ARG A 48 7.44 8.65 -8.55
N ALA A 49 8.77 8.76 -8.46
CA ALA A 49 9.68 8.28 -9.48
C ALA A 49 9.54 6.75 -9.67
N ALA A 50 9.56 5.99 -8.56
CA ALA A 50 9.42 4.55 -8.59
C ALA A 50 8.09 4.10 -9.21
N VAL A 51 6.97 4.69 -8.81
CA VAL A 51 5.64 4.38 -9.36
C VAL A 51 5.57 4.73 -10.85
N HIS A 52 6.13 5.86 -11.26
CA HIS A 52 6.20 6.24 -12.68
C HIS A 52 6.98 5.21 -13.51
N ASN A 53 8.14 4.82 -13.04
CA ASN A 53 9.01 3.85 -13.72
C ASN A 53 8.37 2.45 -13.75
N ILE A 54 7.77 2.01 -12.65
CA ILE A 54 7.02 0.75 -12.60
C ILE A 54 5.89 0.78 -13.62
N LYS A 55 5.06 1.82 -13.62
CA LYS A 55 3.92 1.92 -14.54
C LYS A 55 4.35 1.90 -15.99
N ALA A 56 5.47 2.57 -16.33
CA ALA A 56 6.01 2.60 -17.69
C ALA A 56 6.57 1.24 -18.13
N ALA A 57 7.06 0.42 -17.19
CA ALA A 57 7.68 -0.88 -17.47
C ALA A 57 6.70 -2.07 -17.39
N LEU A 58 5.48 -1.86 -16.87
CA LEU A 58 4.49 -2.95 -16.77
C LEU A 58 4.07 -3.45 -18.15
N PRO A 59 3.88 -4.77 -18.32
CA PRO A 59 3.33 -5.34 -19.53
C PRO A 59 1.95 -4.76 -19.89
N SER A 60 1.65 -4.69 -21.17
CA SER A 60 0.33 -4.27 -21.64
C SER A 60 -0.78 -5.12 -21.01
N GLY A 61 -1.83 -4.44 -20.51
CA GLY A 61 -2.96 -5.09 -19.85
C GLY A 61 -2.76 -5.33 -18.34
N VAL A 62 -1.56 -5.16 -17.80
CA VAL A 62 -1.33 -5.22 -16.34
C VAL A 62 -1.58 -3.85 -15.72
N ARG A 63 -2.39 -3.83 -14.67
CA ARG A 63 -2.77 -2.65 -13.92
C ARG A 63 -1.98 -2.53 -12.62
N LEU A 64 -1.66 -1.29 -12.25
CA LEU A 64 -0.94 -0.97 -11.01
C LEU A 64 -1.92 -0.45 -9.95
N SER A 65 -2.04 -1.18 -8.85
CA SER A 65 -2.68 -0.74 -7.62
C SER A 65 -1.61 -0.33 -6.60
N VAL A 66 -1.89 0.67 -5.78
CA VAL A 66 -1.01 1.07 -4.67
C VAL A 66 -1.78 1.18 -3.38
N THR A 67 -1.19 0.74 -2.27
CA THR A 67 -1.70 1.05 -0.94
C THR A 67 -1.40 2.50 -0.59
N ALA A 68 -2.25 3.10 0.23
CA ALA A 68 -2.12 4.48 0.70
C ALA A 68 -2.44 4.57 2.19
N LEU A 69 -1.70 5.38 2.93
CA LEU A 69 -2.15 5.79 4.25
C LEU A 69 -3.47 6.57 4.11
N ALA A 70 -4.42 6.35 5.02
CA ALA A 70 -5.69 7.07 5.01
C ALA A 70 -5.49 8.60 4.93
N SER A 71 -4.48 9.14 5.62
CA SER A 71 -4.15 10.58 5.58
C SER A 71 -3.87 11.12 4.17
N TRP A 72 -3.35 10.29 3.27
CA TRP A 72 -3.07 10.73 1.90
C TRP A 72 -4.35 11.02 1.09
N CYS A 73 -5.45 10.42 1.51
CA CYS A 73 -6.75 10.56 0.85
C CYS A 73 -7.63 11.66 1.48
N TYR A 74 -7.33 12.05 2.74
CA TYR A 74 -8.15 13.00 3.51
C TYR A 74 -7.47 14.33 3.83
N GLU A 75 -6.14 14.43 3.76
CA GLU A 75 -5.43 15.59 4.29
C GLU A 75 -4.66 16.37 3.24
N ASP A 76 -3.74 15.73 2.53
CA ASP A 76 -2.78 16.45 1.70
C ASP A 76 -2.82 16.11 0.20
N ARG A 77 -3.67 15.18 -0.22
CA ARG A 77 -4.00 14.87 -1.63
C ARG A 77 -2.79 14.67 -2.57
N TRP A 78 -1.59 14.48 -2.02
CA TRP A 78 -0.36 14.43 -2.82
C TRP A 78 -0.29 13.22 -3.77
N ILE A 79 -1.12 12.21 -3.53
CA ILE A 79 -1.16 10.98 -4.32
C ILE A 79 -2.06 11.09 -5.57
N GLY A 80 -2.86 12.15 -5.68
CA GLY A 80 -3.91 12.26 -6.70
C GLY A 80 -3.41 12.29 -8.14
N ASP A 81 -2.19 12.71 -8.40
CA ASP A 81 -1.56 12.75 -9.72
C ASP A 81 -0.67 11.52 -10.03
N ALA A 82 -0.62 10.53 -9.14
CA ALA A 82 0.18 9.33 -9.34
C ALA A 82 -0.33 8.52 -10.57
N PRO A 83 0.58 8.01 -11.42
CA PRO A 83 0.21 7.26 -12.62
C PRO A 83 -0.14 5.81 -12.29
N VAL A 84 -1.15 5.61 -11.43
CA VAL A 84 -1.65 4.31 -10.99
C VAL A 84 -3.10 4.11 -11.44
N ASP A 85 -3.54 2.87 -11.54
CA ASP A 85 -4.90 2.53 -11.92
C ASP A 85 -5.85 2.49 -10.71
N GLU A 86 -5.33 2.24 -9.51
CA GLU A 86 -6.10 2.16 -8.28
C GLU A 86 -5.30 2.64 -7.07
N ILE A 87 -5.94 3.35 -6.16
CA ILE A 87 -5.40 3.74 -4.85
C ILE A 87 -6.26 3.05 -3.78
N VAL A 88 -5.61 2.35 -2.85
CA VAL A 88 -6.24 1.58 -1.78
C VAL A 88 -5.91 2.22 -0.44
N PRO A 89 -6.71 3.18 0.07
CA PRO A 89 -6.53 3.70 1.42
C PRO A 89 -6.70 2.58 2.46
N MET A 90 -5.77 2.51 3.40
CA MET A 90 -5.76 1.51 4.45
C MET A 90 -6.48 2.02 5.69
N TYR A 91 -7.57 1.36 6.08
CA TYR A 91 -8.38 1.68 7.26
C TYR A 91 -8.12 0.71 8.42
N PHE A 92 -6.86 0.35 8.64
CA PHE A 92 -6.42 -0.50 9.74
C PHE A 92 -5.12 0.04 10.35
N ARG A 93 -4.75 -0.43 11.54
CA ARG A 93 -3.59 0.04 12.31
C ARG A 93 -3.63 1.54 12.64
N LEU A 94 -4.81 2.14 12.62
CA LEU A 94 -5.01 3.58 12.87
C LEU A 94 -4.95 3.96 14.36
N LYS A 95 -4.97 3.00 15.27
CA LYS A 95 -4.88 3.23 16.72
C LYS A 95 -5.89 4.29 17.19
N GLN A 96 -5.42 5.35 17.88
CA GLN A 96 -6.26 6.43 18.38
C GLN A 96 -6.96 7.23 17.27
N ALA A 97 -6.38 7.28 16.07
CA ALA A 97 -6.98 8.02 14.94
C ALA A 97 -8.17 7.30 14.30
N ARG A 98 -8.46 6.03 14.66
CA ARG A 98 -9.54 5.23 14.05
C ARG A 98 -10.90 5.94 14.10
N GLY A 99 -11.26 6.52 15.25
CA GLY A 99 -12.54 7.22 15.42
C GLY A 99 -12.68 8.41 14.49
N ASP A 100 -11.62 9.20 14.33
CA ASP A 100 -11.62 10.36 13.45
C ASP A 100 -11.79 9.94 11.98
N TYR A 101 -11.12 8.86 11.55
CA TYR A 101 -11.27 8.37 10.18
C TYR A 101 -12.64 7.72 9.91
N ILE A 102 -13.29 7.14 10.90
CA ILE A 102 -14.69 6.70 10.77
C ILE A 102 -15.59 7.91 10.46
N VAL A 103 -15.47 8.99 11.22
CA VAL A 103 -16.25 10.22 10.98
C VAL A 103 -15.92 10.85 9.62
N ARG A 104 -14.65 10.88 9.24
CA ARG A 104 -14.21 11.42 7.95
C ARG A 104 -14.72 10.57 6.79
N SER A 105 -14.64 9.25 6.89
CA SER A 105 -15.08 8.34 5.82
C SER A 105 -16.57 8.42 5.55
N ALA A 106 -17.38 8.71 6.57
CA ALA A 106 -18.81 8.96 6.41
C ALA A 106 -19.12 10.21 5.55
N LYS A 107 -18.17 11.15 5.47
CA LYS A 107 -18.29 12.38 4.67
C LYS A 107 -17.70 12.23 3.25
N GLY A 108 -17.06 11.12 2.97
CA GLY A 108 -16.34 10.87 1.73
C GLY A 108 -14.87 11.32 1.76
N VAL A 109 -14.10 10.85 0.79
CA VAL A 109 -12.68 11.19 0.64
C VAL A 109 -12.50 12.55 -0.04
N ILE A 110 -11.40 13.24 0.27
CA ILE A 110 -11.03 14.49 -0.41
C ILE A 110 -10.41 14.19 -1.79
N GLU A 111 -9.61 13.12 -1.89
CA GLU A 111 -9.04 12.66 -3.15
C GLU A 111 -9.98 11.65 -3.82
N PRO A 112 -10.68 12.01 -4.92
CA PRO A 112 -11.71 11.16 -5.53
C PRO A 112 -11.19 9.78 -5.97
N ARG A 113 -9.91 9.67 -6.35
CA ARG A 113 -9.30 8.40 -6.79
C ARG A 113 -9.18 7.38 -5.65
N CYS A 114 -9.23 7.85 -4.40
CA CYS A 114 -9.27 6.98 -3.21
C CYS A 114 -10.66 6.37 -2.93
N ALA A 115 -11.68 6.68 -3.74
CA ALA A 115 -13.03 6.14 -3.56
C ALA A 115 -13.27 4.82 -4.31
N SER A 116 -12.32 4.35 -5.12
CA SER A 116 -12.49 3.15 -5.94
C SER A 116 -12.20 1.84 -5.21
N ALA A 117 -11.47 1.90 -4.11
CA ALA A 117 -11.09 0.73 -3.32
C ALA A 117 -10.77 1.13 -1.87
N TYR A 118 -10.68 0.15 -0.98
CA TYR A 118 -10.24 0.34 0.41
C TYR A 118 -9.70 -0.96 1.01
N GLY A 119 -8.82 -0.82 2.00
CA GLY A 119 -8.21 -1.92 2.73
C GLY A 119 -8.63 -1.95 4.19
N VAL A 120 -8.98 -3.13 4.68
CA VAL A 120 -9.22 -3.44 6.10
C VAL A 120 -8.38 -4.63 6.52
N ALA A 121 -8.20 -4.86 7.82
CA ALA A 121 -7.50 -6.05 8.33
C ALA A 121 -8.50 -7.03 8.96
N ASP A 122 -8.24 -8.33 8.81
CA ASP A 122 -9.10 -9.39 9.34
C ASP A 122 -8.99 -9.56 10.87
N ASP A 123 -7.93 -9.03 11.46
CA ASP A 123 -7.66 -9.08 12.90
C ASP A 123 -8.09 -7.81 13.66
N GLU A 124 -8.75 -6.87 12.98
CA GLU A 124 -9.36 -5.69 13.58
C GLU A 124 -10.89 -5.71 13.46
N PRO A 125 -11.62 -4.97 14.30
CA PRO A 125 -13.07 -4.81 14.14
C PRO A 125 -13.43 -4.28 12.76
N ASP A 126 -14.56 -4.74 12.22
CA ASP A 126 -15.05 -4.24 10.95
C ASP A 126 -15.20 -2.72 10.94
N TRP A 127 -15.06 -2.12 9.75
CA TRP A 127 -15.28 -0.70 9.57
C TRP A 127 -16.78 -0.40 9.69
N SER A 128 -17.16 0.48 10.59
CA SER A 128 -18.55 0.73 10.95
C SER A 128 -19.33 1.58 9.94
N VAL A 129 -18.64 2.12 8.94
CA VAL A 129 -19.23 2.95 7.87
C VAL A 129 -19.10 2.23 6.55
N ALA A 130 -20.15 2.25 5.74
CA ALA A 130 -20.09 1.73 4.37
C ALA A 130 -19.09 2.55 3.55
N LEU A 131 -18.10 1.87 3.00
CA LEU A 131 -17.09 2.46 2.12
C LEU A 131 -17.37 2.09 0.67
N PRO A 132 -17.21 3.02 -0.27
CA PRO A 132 -17.37 2.73 -1.68
C PRO A 132 -16.21 1.90 -2.24
N GLY A 133 -16.45 1.19 -3.33
CA GLY A 133 -15.42 0.54 -4.11
C GLY A 133 -15.07 -0.86 -3.66
N ARG A 134 -13.93 -1.35 -4.15
CA ARG A 134 -13.45 -2.71 -3.94
C ARG A 134 -12.85 -2.87 -2.54
N ARG A 135 -13.31 -3.88 -1.82
CA ARG A 135 -12.75 -4.22 -0.50
C ARG A 135 -11.56 -5.16 -0.64
N TYR A 136 -10.44 -4.77 -0.06
CA TYR A 136 -9.28 -5.63 0.18
C TYR A 136 -9.22 -6.01 1.66
N VAL A 137 -8.94 -7.28 1.94
CA VAL A 137 -8.75 -7.77 3.32
C VAL A 137 -7.28 -8.16 3.48
N PHE A 138 -6.58 -7.41 4.32
CA PHE A 138 -5.19 -7.69 4.67
C PHE A 138 -5.17 -8.67 5.83
N LEU A 139 -4.43 -9.77 5.66
CA LEU A 139 -4.33 -10.81 6.69
C LEU A 139 -3.42 -10.33 7.82
N GLY A 140 -3.98 -10.27 9.01
CA GLY A 140 -3.23 -9.96 10.22
C GLY A 140 -2.28 -11.10 10.61
N GLN A 141 -1.50 -10.88 11.66
CA GLN A 141 -0.49 -11.87 12.11
C GLN A 141 -1.08 -13.14 12.74
N ARG A 142 -2.38 -13.20 12.96
CA ARG A 142 -3.05 -14.35 13.63
C ARG A 142 -2.98 -15.67 12.85
N GLY A 143 -2.60 -15.67 11.58
CA GLY A 143 -2.53 -16.85 10.71
C GLY A 143 -1.14 -17.23 10.24
N ARG A 144 -0.08 -16.54 10.66
CA ARG A 144 1.27 -16.99 10.34
C ARG A 144 1.64 -18.14 11.27
N PRO A 145 1.94 -19.36 10.77
CA PRO A 145 2.57 -20.36 11.58
C PRO A 145 3.89 -19.77 12.10
N VAL A 146 4.05 -19.75 13.42
CA VAL A 146 5.33 -19.42 14.05
C VAL A 146 6.33 -20.39 13.46
N ALA A 147 7.31 -19.90 12.69
CA ALA A 147 8.42 -20.72 12.25
C ALA A 147 9.11 -21.22 13.52
N ASP A 148 8.99 -22.52 13.79
CA ASP A 148 9.62 -23.17 14.93
C ASP A 148 11.14 -23.15 14.69
N PRO A 149 11.92 -22.39 15.46
CA PRO A 149 13.36 -22.31 15.27
C PRO A 149 14.09 -23.60 15.65
N GLN A 150 13.38 -24.66 16.07
CA GLN A 150 14.00 -25.91 16.55
C GLN A 150 13.98 -27.06 15.53
N ARG A 151 13.58 -26.84 14.27
CA ARG A 151 13.63 -27.91 13.24
C ARG A 151 14.92 -27.97 12.42
N SER A 152 16.01 -27.40 12.92
CA SER A 152 17.34 -27.52 12.30
C SER A 152 18.35 -28.16 13.24
N SER A 153 18.03 -29.31 13.81
CA SER A 153 19.01 -30.12 14.54
C SER A 153 18.54 -31.56 14.61
N LEU A 154 18.77 -32.30 13.56
CA LEU A 154 18.96 -33.76 13.67
C LEU A 154 19.91 -34.23 12.55
N PRO A 155 20.89 -35.09 12.88
CA PRO A 155 22.03 -35.44 12.07
C PRO A 155 21.72 -36.25 10.83
#